data_555803c943af91d55d5120b051cb1beb
#
_entry.id   555803c943af91d55d5120b051cb1beb
#
_cell.length_a   1.000
_cell.length_b   1.000
_cell.length_c   1.000
_cell.angle_alpha   90.00
_cell.angle_beta   90.00
_cell.angle_gamma   90.00
#
_symmetry.space_group_name_H-M   'P 1'
#
loop_
_entity.id
_entity.type
_entity.pdbx_description
1 polymer ?
#
loop_
_entity_poly.entity_id
_entity_poly.type
_entity_poly.pdbx_seq_one_letter_code
_entity_poly.pdbx_strand_id
1 'polypeptide(L)'
;MRRRGKYLIFELDGDEELIIHLRMTGQLRLNEGEYTRLIFHIDGMKLYFSDLRRMGEMHLVRKGSYENIEGLATMGPEPLSESFTLSYLMDVLRKKGGKIKAVLMDQAVVAGIGNIYANEILFEAGIHPGRPAKSLTQKEIEAIYNATKKILQEALAAGGETFSNYVNIYGEAGTYQPRVY
;
A
#
# COMPACT_ATOMS: atom_id res chain seq x y z
N MET A 1 0.09 -1.27 17.19
CA MET A 1 0.50 -1.34 15.77
C MET A 1 -0.46 -0.55 14.90
N ARG A 2 0.03 0.17 13.90
CA ARG A 2 -0.76 0.91 12.89
C ARG A 2 -0.13 0.75 11.50
N ARG A 3 -0.87 1.08 10.45
CA ARG A 3 -0.41 1.06 9.06
C ARG A 3 -0.44 2.48 8.46
N ARG A 4 0.54 2.78 7.64
CA ARG A 4 0.56 3.99 6.81
C ARG A 4 1.03 3.63 5.40
N GLY A 5 0.17 3.71 4.41
CA GLY A 5 0.46 3.22 3.06
C GLY A 5 0.87 1.75 3.07
N LYS A 6 2.08 1.46 2.64
CA LYS A 6 2.67 0.11 2.63
C LYS A 6 3.60 -0.15 3.82
N TYR A 7 3.62 0.75 4.83
CA TYR A 7 4.42 0.59 6.03
C TYR A 7 3.58 0.08 7.20
N LEU A 8 4.11 -0.86 7.95
CA LEU A 8 3.62 -1.30 9.25
C LEU A 8 4.46 -0.58 10.32
N ILE A 9 3.80 -0.01 11.31
CA ILE A 9 4.44 0.77 12.37
C ILE A 9 4.06 0.13 13.69
N PHE A 10 5.06 -0.42 14.38
CA PHE A 10 4.94 -1.02 15.69
C PHE A 10 5.46 -0.03 16.73
N GLU A 11 4.61 0.36 17.66
CA GLU A 11 5.01 1.14 18.82
C GLU A 11 5.67 0.17 19.82
N LEU A 12 6.89 0.48 20.23
CA LEU A 12 7.66 -0.29 21.21
C LEU A 12 7.56 0.36 22.59
N ASP A 13 8.04 -0.34 23.60
CA ASP A 13 8.17 0.22 24.93
C ASP A 13 9.18 1.39 24.89
N GLY A 14 8.83 2.52 25.52
CA GLY A 14 9.61 3.75 25.44
C GLY A 14 9.18 4.67 24.30
N ASP A 15 10.12 5.38 23.72
CA ASP A 15 9.87 6.41 22.68
C ASP A 15 10.38 5.97 21.30
N GLU A 16 10.23 4.69 20.98
CA GLU A 16 10.70 4.11 19.72
C GLU A 16 9.57 3.45 18.95
N GLU A 17 9.75 3.41 17.63
CA GLU A 17 8.87 2.71 16.69
C GLU A 17 9.72 1.85 15.74
N LEU A 18 9.27 0.60 15.53
CA LEU A 18 9.79 -0.25 14.46
C LEU A 18 8.88 -0.10 13.25
N ILE A 19 9.46 0.34 12.14
CA ILE A 19 8.78 0.54 10.88
C ILE A 19 9.22 -0.52 9.89
N ILE A 20 8.26 -1.26 9.32
CA ILE A 20 8.54 -2.35 8.39
C ILE A 20 7.86 -2.06 7.05
N HIS A 21 8.62 -2.15 5.96
CA HIS A 21 8.11 -2.20 4.59
C HIS A 21 8.38 -3.59 4.00
N LEU A 22 7.34 -4.34 3.69
CA LEU A 22 7.47 -5.74 3.23
C LEU A 22 8.05 -5.86 1.81
N ARG A 23 8.05 -4.79 1.01
CA ARG A 23 8.47 -4.79 -0.39
C ARG A 23 7.74 -5.88 -1.19
N MET A 24 8.48 -6.66 -2.01
CA MET A 24 7.87 -7.59 -2.98
C MET A 24 7.55 -8.97 -2.41
N THR A 25 8.39 -9.49 -1.51
CA THR A 25 8.28 -10.87 -1.02
C THR A 25 8.35 -11.00 0.50
N GLY A 26 8.42 -9.87 1.22
CA GLY A 26 8.40 -9.86 2.67
C GLY A 26 7.03 -10.28 3.22
N GLN A 27 7.04 -11.09 4.26
CA GLN A 27 5.86 -11.60 4.96
C GLN A 27 6.11 -11.59 6.47
N LEU A 28 5.09 -11.27 7.25
CA LEU A 28 5.06 -11.49 8.70
C LEU A 28 4.14 -12.68 8.98
N ARG A 29 4.63 -13.67 9.73
CA ARG A 29 3.92 -14.94 10.00
C ARG A 29 4.08 -15.36 11.45
N LEU A 30 3.10 -16.10 11.97
CA LEU A 30 3.19 -16.74 13.30
C LEU A 30 3.96 -18.07 13.27
N ASN A 31 4.21 -18.62 12.09
CA ASN A 31 4.96 -19.86 11.93
C ASN A 31 6.25 -19.60 11.15
N GLU A 32 7.31 -20.31 11.51
CA GLU A 32 8.57 -20.28 10.78
C GLU A 32 8.38 -20.79 9.34
N GLY A 33 9.00 -20.08 8.37
CA GLY A 33 8.98 -20.44 6.96
C GLY A 33 10.39 -20.63 6.43
N GLU A 34 10.50 -21.23 5.22
CA GLU A 34 11.77 -21.53 4.55
C GLU A 34 12.70 -20.31 4.42
N TYR A 35 12.11 -19.14 4.20
CA TYR A 35 12.84 -17.88 3.99
C TYR A 35 12.83 -16.97 5.20
N THR A 36 12.70 -17.50 6.41
CA THR A 36 12.75 -16.72 7.65
C THR A 36 14.11 -16.01 7.77
N ARG A 37 14.10 -14.71 7.99
CA ARG A 37 15.26 -13.82 8.10
C ARG A 37 15.42 -13.24 9.49
N LEU A 38 14.30 -12.92 10.15
CA LEU A 38 14.28 -12.36 11.49
C LEU A 38 13.17 -13.02 12.31
N ILE A 39 13.40 -13.11 13.61
CA ILE A 39 12.41 -13.59 14.57
C ILE A 39 12.27 -12.49 15.63
N PHE A 40 11.08 -11.95 15.75
CA PHE A 40 10.74 -11.02 16.81
C PHE A 40 10.14 -11.78 17.99
N HIS A 41 10.61 -11.53 19.19
CA HIS A 41 10.04 -12.02 20.41
C HIS A 41 9.20 -10.91 21.04
N ILE A 42 7.89 -11.07 21.06
CA ILE A 42 6.91 -10.06 21.48
C ILE A 42 5.97 -10.73 22.48
N ASP A 43 5.99 -10.32 23.73
CA ASP A 43 5.07 -10.79 24.79
C ASP A 43 4.92 -12.33 24.86
N GLY A 44 6.03 -13.03 24.73
CA GLY A 44 6.07 -14.50 24.77
C GLY A 44 5.68 -15.19 23.47
N MET A 45 5.30 -14.44 22.45
CA MET A 45 5.04 -14.95 21.10
C MET A 45 6.25 -14.75 20.19
N LYS A 46 6.31 -15.53 19.11
CA LYS A 46 7.28 -15.33 18.01
C LYS A 46 6.57 -14.84 16.78
N LEU A 47 7.09 -13.75 16.20
CA LEU A 47 6.68 -13.24 14.90
C LEU A 47 7.85 -13.41 13.95
N TYR A 48 7.64 -14.12 12.87
CA TYR A 48 8.66 -14.45 11.87
C TYR A 48 8.55 -13.52 10.68
N PHE A 49 9.66 -12.88 10.33
CA PHE A 49 9.77 -12.15 9.06
C PHE A 49 10.47 -13.04 8.04
N SER A 50 9.73 -13.42 7.00
CA SER A 50 10.24 -14.23 5.88
C SER A 50 10.33 -13.38 4.62
N ASP A 51 11.45 -13.44 3.92
CA ASP A 51 11.64 -12.71 2.66
C ASP A 51 12.59 -13.45 1.71
N LEU A 52 12.04 -14.01 0.64
CA LEU A 52 12.78 -14.73 -0.40
C LEU A 52 13.82 -13.81 -1.06
N ARG A 53 13.43 -12.59 -1.46
CA ARG A 53 14.27 -11.66 -2.23
C ARG A 53 15.15 -10.76 -1.36
N ARG A 54 14.97 -10.74 -0.05
CA ARG A 54 15.71 -9.91 0.91
C ARG A 54 15.63 -8.40 0.60
N MET A 55 14.47 -7.92 0.16
CA MET A 55 14.22 -6.53 -0.18
C MET A 55 13.43 -5.78 0.89
N GLY A 56 12.86 -6.49 1.87
CA GLY A 56 12.14 -5.89 2.96
C GLY A 56 13.03 -4.95 3.78
N GLU A 57 12.46 -3.85 4.25
CA GLU A 57 13.16 -2.81 4.98
C GLU A 57 12.61 -2.68 6.39
N MET A 58 13.50 -2.42 7.34
CA MET A 58 13.16 -2.21 8.73
C MET A 58 13.94 -1.02 9.27
N HIS A 59 13.24 -0.12 9.94
CA HIS A 59 13.81 1.09 10.53
C HIS A 59 13.37 1.17 11.99
N LEU A 60 14.33 1.25 12.89
CA LEU A 60 14.08 1.60 14.28
C LEU A 60 14.31 3.11 14.41
N VAL A 61 13.29 3.83 14.82
CA VAL A 61 13.31 5.30 14.90
C VAL A 61 12.65 5.79 16.19
N ARG A 62 12.93 7.02 16.59
CA ARG A 62 12.11 7.68 17.61
C ARG A 62 10.71 7.91 17.09
N LYS A 63 9.72 7.85 17.96
CA LYS A 63 8.32 8.06 17.64
C LYS A 63 8.10 9.35 16.87
N GLY A 64 7.53 9.22 15.67
CA GLY A 64 7.26 10.35 14.78
C GLY A 64 8.43 10.84 13.92
N SER A 65 9.63 10.27 14.05
CA SER A 65 10.83 10.67 13.28
C SER A 65 10.92 9.90 11.98
N TYR A 66 10.22 10.37 10.93
CA TYR A 66 10.11 9.66 9.64
C TYR A 66 10.86 10.35 8.50
N GLU A 67 11.60 11.41 8.75
CA GLU A 67 12.25 12.26 7.75
C GLU A 67 13.22 11.47 6.86
N ASN A 68 13.86 10.46 7.43
CA ASN A 68 14.84 9.62 6.74
C ASN A 68 14.24 8.36 6.12
N ILE A 69 12.91 8.17 6.20
CA ILE A 69 12.24 7.01 5.60
C ILE A 69 11.58 7.47 4.30
N GLU A 70 12.13 6.99 3.19
CA GLU A 70 11.72 7.37 1.85
C GLU A 70 10.20 7.22 1.66
N GLY A 71 9.55 8.30 1.29
CA GLY A 71 8.11 8.32 0.99
C GLY A 71 7.18 8.28 2.20
N LEU A 72 7.65 8.04 3.43
CA LEU A 72 6.76 8.01 4.60
C LEU A 72 6.41 9.42 5.07
N ALA A 73 7.39 10.30 5.17
CA ALA A 73 7.19 11.68 5.62
C ALA A 73 6.31 12.51 4.66
N THR A 74 6.39 12.25 3.36
CA THR A 74 5.70 13.00 2.31
C THR A 74 4.48 12.30 1.74
N MET A 75 4.03 11.23 2.40
CA MET A 75 2.95 10.39 1.90
C MET A 75 1.61 11.13 1.83
N GLY A 76 0.94 11.01 0.70
CA GLY A 76 -0.41 11.52 0.44
C GLY A 76 -1.49 10.86 1.32
N PRO A 77 -2.75 11.22 1.18
CA PRO A 77 -3.83 10.67 1.99
C PRO A 77 -4.03 9.16 1.75
N GLU A 78 -4.50 8.48 2.77
CA GLU A 78 -5.01 7.11 2.63
C GLU A 78 -6.27 7.09 1.75
N PRO A 79 -6.39 6.22 0.76
CA PRO A 79 -7.47 6.24 -0.23
C PRO A 79 -8.87 6.00 0.34
N LEU A 80 -8.96 5.40 1.53
CA LEU A 80 -10.24 5.17 2.23
C LEU A 80 -10.47 6.13 3.40
N SER A 81 -9.58 7.11 3.63
CA SER A 81 -9.77 8.13 4.66
C SER A 81 -10.65 9.29 4.18
N GLU A 82 -11.15 10.07 5.11
CA GLU A 82 -11.91 11.29 4.83
C GLU A 82 -11.09 12.37 4.11
N SER A 83 -9.77 12.38 4.29
CA SER A 83 -8.87 13.31 3.63
C SER A 83 -8.66 13.03 2.13
N PHE A 84 -8.97 11.82 1.64
CA PHE A 84 -9.00 11.50 0.22
C PHE A 84 -10.34 11.90 -0.38
N THR A 85 -10.47 13.15 -0.80
CA THR A 85 -11.68 13.71 -1.41
C THR A 85 -11.56 13.80 -2.93
N LEU A 86 -12.70 13.88 -3.63
CA LEU A 86 -12.72 14.15 -5.07
C LEU A 86 -12.01 15.47 -5.40
N SER A 87 -12.23 16.52 -4.62
CA SER A 87 -11.58 17.82 -4.81
C SER A 87 -10.06 17.70 -4.70
N TYR A 88 -9.57 17.00 -3.66
CA TYR A 88 -8.14 16.71 -3.53
C TYR A 88 -7.57 16.04 -4.78
N LEU A 89 -8.21 14.95 -5.23
CA LEU A 89 -7.73 14.19 -6.38
C LEU A 89 -7.73 15.06 -7.67
N MET A 90 -8.77 15.86 -7.87
CA MET A 90 -8.84 16.81 -9.01
C MET A 90 -7.69 17.81 -8.99
N ASP A 91 -7.42 18.41 -7.83
CA ASP A 91 -6.36 19.43 -7.69
C ASP A 91 -4.97 18.86 -7.93
N VAL A 92 -4.73 17.62 -7.48
CA VAL A 92 -3.44 16.93 -7.69
C VAL A 92 -3.29 16.52 -9.15
N LEU A 93 -4.26 15.86 -9.75
CA LEU A 93 -4.15 15.34 -11.13
C LEU A 93 -4.01 16.44 -12.17
N ARG A 94 -4.64 17.60 -11.95
CA ARG A 94 -4.47 18.77 -12.84
C ARG A 94 -3.05 19.32 -12.86
N LYS A 95 -2.28 19.14 -11.79
CA LYS A 95 -0.89 19.62 -11.65
C LYS A 95 0.15 18.59 -12.12
N LYS A 96 -0.20 17.30 -12.18
CA LYS A 96 0.73 16.21 -12.52
C LYS A 96 0.77 15.94 -14.02
N GLY A 97 1.95 16.03 -14.64
CA GLY A 97 2.16 15.82 -16.07
C GLY A 97 2.41 14.37 -16.51
N GLY A 98 2.60 13.45 -15.57
CA GLY A 98 2.93 12.04 -15.84
C GLY A 98 1.74 11.20 -16.34
N LYS A 99 2.02 9.95 -16.73
CA LYS A 99 1.00 8.95 -17.06
C LYS A 99 0.15 8.66 -15.81
N ILE A 100 -1.18 8.57 -15.97
CA ILE A 100 -2.10 8.44 -14.84
C ILE A 100 -1.77 7.25 -13.94
N LYS A 101 -1.37 6.10 -14.50
CA LYS A 101 -0.95 4.94 -13.70
C LYS A 101 0.24 5.27 -12.78
N ALA A 102 1.28 5.92 -13.32
CA ALA A 102 2.44 6.31 -12.53
C ALA A 102 2.08 7.33 -11.44
N VAL A 103 1.16 8.26 -11.75
CA VAL A 103 0.67 9.25 -10.78
C VAL A 103 -0.13 8.60 -9.66
N LEU A 104 -0.98 7.61 -9.95
CA LEU A 104 -1.72 6.85 -8.91
C LEU A 104 -0.79 5.99 -8.04
N MET A 105 0.35 5.55 -8.56
CA MET A 105 1.35 4.78 -7.81
C MET A 105 2.31 5.66 -7.00
N ASP A 106 2.32 6.98 -7.25
CA ASP A 106 3.10 7.95 -6.48
C ASP A 106 2.54 8.07 -5.06
N GLN A 107 3.28 7.57 -4.07
CA GLN A 107 2.85 7.55 -2.67
C GLN A 107 2.64 8.95 -2.09
N ALA A 108 3.19 9.99 -2.68
CA ALA A 108 2.91 11.39 -2.31
C ALA A 108 1.55 11.87 -2.84
N VAL A 109 0.97 11.18 -3.81
CA VAL A 109 -0.37 11.49 -4.36
C VAL A 109 -1.45 10.73 -3.59
N VAL A 110 -1.30 9.42 -3.48
CA VAL A 110 -2.22 8.58 -2.70
C VAL A 110 -1.47 7.41 -2.08
N ALA A 111 -1.67 7.22 -0.79
CA ALA A 111 -0.95 6.20 -0.03
C ALA A 111 -1.37 4.78 -0.43
N GLY A 112 -0.42 3.86 -0.47
CA GLY A 112 -0.67 2.43 -0.52
C GLY A 112 -0.98 1.83 -1.90
N ILE A 113 -1.39 2.61 -2.91
CA ILE A 113 -1.68 2.07 -4.24
C ILE A 113 -0.40 1.54 -4.89
N GLY A 114 -0.44 0.28 -5.30
CA GLY A 114 0.62 -0.40 -6.04
C GLY A 114 0.19 -0.75 -7.45
N ASN A 115 1.04 -1.52 -8.15
CA ASN A 115 0.84 -1.86 -9.56
C ASN A 115 -0.52 -2.53 -9.82
N ILE A 116 -0.89 -3.50 -9.00
CA ILE A 116 -2.11 -4.29 -9.16
C ILE A 116 -3.34 -3.41 -9.02
N TYR A 117 -3.48 -2.74 -7.89
CA TYR A 117 -4.64 -1.88 -7.65
C TYR A 117 -4.69 -0.66 -8.57
N ALA A 118 -3.55 -0.12 -9.04
CA ALA A 118 -3.56 0.92 -10.06
C ALA A 118 -4.14 0.43 -11.39
N ASN A 119 -3.85 -0.82 -11.79
CA ASN A 119 -4.46 -1.44 -12.97
C ASN A 119 -5.96 -1.63 -12.78
N GLU A 120 -6.38 -2.24 -11.66
CA GLU A 120 -7.78 -2.52 -11.36
C GLU A 120 -8.63 -1.24 -11.32
N ILE A 121 -8.13 -0.19 -10.66
CA ILE A 121 -8.79 1.11 -10.57
C ILE A 121 -8.97 1.72 -11.96
N LEU A 122 -7.93 1.72 -12.78
CA LEU A 122 -7.99 2.31 -14.12
C LEU A 122 -8.88 1.50 -15.07
N PHE A 123 -8.87 0.18 -14.94
CA PHE A 123 -9.77 -0.72 -15.68
C PHE A 123 -11.22 -0.45 -15.32
N GLU A 124 -11.55 -0.41 -14.03
CA GLU A 124 -12.90 -0.11 -13.54
C GLU A 124 -13.37 1.28 -13.99
N ALA A 125 -12.47 2.27 -13.99
CA ALA A 125 -12.77 3.63 -14.45
C ALA A 125 -12.84 3.77 -15.98
N GLY A 126 -12.43 2.76 -16.76
CA GLY A 126 -12.36 2.81 -18.22
C GLY A 126 -11.28 3.75 -18.75
N ILE A 127 -10.18 3.94 -18.02
CA ILE A 127 -9.12 4.90 -18.36
C ILE A 127 -7.84 4.17 -18.77
N HIS A 128 -7.34 4.47 -19.97
CA HIS A 128 -6.07 3.91 -20.43
C HIS A 128 -4.89 4.36 -19.54
N PRO A 129 -4.05 3.46 -19.02
CA PRO A 129 -3.02 3.75 -18.01
C PRO A 129 -1.91 4.70 -18.50
N GLY A 130 -1.72 4.79 -19.79
CA GLY A 130 -0.74 5.68 -20.43
C GLY A 130 -1.20 7.12 -20.66
N ARG A 131 -2.47 7.46 -20.36
CA ARG A 131 -2.97 8.83 -20.55
C ARG A 131 -2.26 9.81 -19.60
N PRO A 132 -1.95 11.03 -20.08
CA PRO A 132 -1.45 12.08 -19.19
C PRO A 132 -2.49 12.46 -18.14
N ALA A 133 -2.10 12.48 -16.85
CA ALA A 133 -3.02 12.76 -15.75
C ALA A 133 -3.74 14.12 -15.92
N LYS A 134 -3.02 15.15 -16.34
CA LYS A 134 -3.57 16.50 -16.60
C LYS A 134 -4.58 16.57 -17.74
N SER A 135 -4.67 15.55 -18.61
CA SER A 135 -5.61 15.52 -19.73
C SER A 135 -6.98 14.92 -19.36
N LEU A 136 -7.13 14.46 -18.13
CA LEU A 136 -8.37 13.84 -17.67
C LEU A 136 -9.46 14.89 -17.43
N THR A 137 -10.65 14.60 -17.91
CA THR A 137 -11.85 15.39 -17.62
C THR A 137 -12.30 15.20 -16.16
N GLN A 138 -13.14 16.10 -15.67
CA GLN A 138 -13.71 15.97 -14.33
C GLN A 138 -14.46 14.65 -14.14
N LYS A 139 -15.25 14.22 -15.14
CA LYS A 139 -15.99 12.95 -15.09
C LYS A 139 -15.05 11.74 -14.99
N GLU A 140 -13.94 11.77 -15.71
CA GLU A 140 -12.94 10.70 -15.65
C GLU A 140 -12.21 10.64 -14.30
N ILE A 141 -11.91 11.81 -13.71
CA ILE A 141 -11.32 11.87 -12.36
C ILE A 141 -12.31 11.36 -11.30
N GLU A 142 -13.59 11.69 -11.44
CA GLU A 142 -14.65 11.17 -10.58
C GLU A 142 -14.80 9.65 -10.70
N ALA A 143 -14.70 9.11 -11.92
CA ALA A 143 -14.69 7.66 -12.15
C ALA A 143 -13.50 6.99 -11.46
N ILE A 144 -12.28 7.56 -11.56
CA ILE A 144 -11.09 7.06 -10.85
C ILE A 144 -11.30 7.11 -9.33
N TYR A 145 -11.84 8.22 -8.80
CA TYR A 145 -12.12 8.37 -7.38
C TYR A 145 -13.06 7.29 -6.83
N ASN A 146 -14.18 7.08 -7.53
CA ASN A 146 -15.18 6.07 -7.17
C ASN A 146 -14.61 4.65 -7.31
N ALA A 147 -13.90 4.36 -8.41
CA ALA A 147 -13.22 3.09 -8.63
C ALA A 147 -12.18 2.79 -7.53
N THR A 148 -11.44 3.80 -7.09
CA THR A 148 -10.45 3.65 -6.01
C THR A 148 -11.11 3.14 -4.73
N LYS A 149 -12.20 3.78 -4.30
CA LYS A 149 -12.93 3.37 -3.10
C LYS A 149 -13.53 1.98 -3.23
N LYS A 150 -14.22 1.71 -4.35
CA LYS A 150 -14.88 0.42 -4.64
C LYS A 150 -13.86 -0.73 -4.61
N ILE A 151 -12.82 -0.65 -5.44
CA ILE A 151 -11.82 -1.72 -5.59
C ILE A 151 -11.11 -2.03 -4.27
N LEU A 152 -10.71 -1.00 -3.53
CA LEU A 152 -10.00 -1.22 -2.25
C LEU A 152 -10.92 -1.76 -1.15
N GLN A 153 -12.20 -1.39 -1.13
CA GLN A 153 -13.18 -1.96 -0.21
C GLN A 153 -13.45 -3.43 -0.53
N GLU A 154 -13.63 -3.78 -1.81
CA GLU A 154 -13.80 -5.16 -2.28
C GLU A 154 -12.57 -6.01 -1.91
N ALA A 155 -11.35 -5.49 -2.15
CA ALA A 155 -10.12 -6.18 -1.82
C ALA A 155 -9.94 -6.40 -0.31
N LEU A 156 -10.31 -5.42 0.52
CA LEU A 156 -10.28 -5.57 1.98
C LEU A 156 -11.29 -6.61 2.47
N ALA A 157 -12.51 -6.59 1.94
CA ALA A 157 -13.54 -7.58 2.28
C ALA A 157 -13.13 -9.00 1.90
N ALA A 158 -12.34 -9.16 0.83
CA ALA A 158 -11.79 -10.44 0.37
C ALA A 158 -10.49 -10.87 1.10
N GLY A 159 -10.04 -10.12 2.10
CA GLY A 159 -8.80 -10.43 2.83
C GLY A 159 -7.52 -10.20 2.02
N GLY A 160 -7.59 -9.41 0.95
CA GLY A 160 -6.47 -9.11 0.06
C GLY A 160 -6.44 -9.98 -1.19
N GLU A 161 -5.41 -9.75 -2.00
CA GLU A 161 -5.22 -10.39 -3.29
C GLU A 161 -4.46 -11.72 -3.14
N THR A 162 -4.78 -12.68 -4.01
CA THR A 162 -4.16 -14.03 -4.07
C THR A 162 -3.01 -14.14 -5.07
N PHE A 163 -2.54 -13.05 -5.66
CA PHE A 163 -1.53 -13.13 -6.70
C PHE A 163 -0.16 -13.51 -6.12
N SER A 164 0.40 -14.63 -6.57
CA SER A 164 1.73 -15.13 -6.23
C SER A 164 1.88 -15.65 -4.79
N ASN A 165 2.50 -14.88 -3.89
CA ASN A 165 2.95 -15.36 -2.57
C ASN A 165 2.31 -14.62 -1.39
N TYR A 166 1.26 -13.81 -1.64
CA TYR A 166 0.60 -13.12 -0.54
C TYR A 166 -0.15 -14.10 0.36
N VAL A 167 0.14 -14.02 1.63
CA VAL A 167 -0.62 -14.69 2.69
C VAL A 167 -0.73 -13.76 3.90
N ASN A 168 -1.79 -13.95 4.68
CA ASN A 168 -1.95 -13.26 5.95
C ASN A 168 -0.99 -13.83 7.02
N ILE A 169 -1.06 -13.29 8.24
CA ILE A 169 -0.19 -13.70 9.36
C ILE A 169 -0.34 -15.19 9.72
N TYR A 170 -1.46 -15.80 9.39
CA TYR A 170 -1.76 -17.24 9.64
C TYR A 170 -1.31 -18.13 8.46
N GLY A 171 -0.84 -17.54 7.36
CA GLY A 171 -0.44 -18.27 6.16
C GLY A 171 -1.60 -18.52 5.19
N GLU A 172 -2.73 -17.86 5.37
CA GLU A 172 -3.91 -17.99 4.51
C GLU A 172 -3.85 -16.98 3.36
N ALA A 173 -4.21 -17.41 2.15
CA ALA A 173 -4.29 -16.54 0.99
C ALA A 173 -5.57 -15.69 1.04
N GLY A 174 -5.51 -14.46 0.52
CA GLY A 174 -6.71 -13.67 0.25
C GLY A 174 -7.54 -14.27 -0.89
N THR A 175 -8.74 -13.77 -1.11
CA THR A 175 -9.68 -14.27 -2.14
C THR A 175 -9.97 -13.23 -3.23
N TYR A 176 -9.40 -12.04 -3.15
CA TYR A 176 -9.55 -11.04 -4.20
C TYR A 176 -8.82 -11.48 -5.47
N GLN A 177 -9.55 -11.57 -6.58
CA GLN A 177 -8.99 -11.93 -7.89
C GLN A 177 -8.93 -10.67 -8.78
N PRO A 178 -7.73 -10.19 -9.13
CA PRO A 178 -7.58 -9.09 -10.07
C PRO A 178 -8.19 -9.45 -11.44
N ARG A 179 -8.82 -8.45 -12.08
CA ARG A 179 -9.41 -8.58 -13.41
C ARG A 179 -8.42 -8.27 -14.52
N VAL A 180 -7.33 -7.58 -14.18
CA VAL A 180 -6.30 -7.14 -15.14
C VAL A 180 -4.90 -7.50 -14.61
N TYR A 181 -4.05 -8.00 -15.50
CA TYR A 181 -2.67 -8.39 -15.22
C TYR A 181 -1.67 -7.40 -15.81
#